data_94e12455056a0b13c7c3c9819f151a56
#
_entry.id   94e12455056a0b13c7c3c9819f151a56
#
_cell.length_a   1.000
_cell.length_b   1.000
_cell.length_c   1.000
_cell.angle_alpha   90.00
_cell.angle_beta   90.00
_cell.angle_gamma   90.00
#
_symmetry.space_group_name_H-M   'P 1'
#
loop_
_entity.id
_entity.type
_entity.pdbx_description
1 polymer ?
#
loop_
_entity_poly.entity_id
_entity_poly.type
_entity_poly.pdbx_seq_one_letter_code
_entity_poly.pdbx_strand_id
1 'polypeptide(L)'
;MRLLIRTVLILAAAAALAACGTATAPHPRDPQATAMPSGPPPGSRAEAAALGGLLLSKLRLPPGTMPRPARSWPASLGEPPLGCAGSTVFADVHRLFAVAEPVASVVATWSAHAPAGLVLDGTGQVSSPATGLWQEVSYTFTPVPAGIACAQVVVAVRPAASGASLLRADAQVSWYPPRTFAEYIDPGHYHVLTVTATIATIHGRVRTVHAVVTSQALITRQAEALDRSQAWPPAALSCPVILVRYQLAFSISRHSRPDVVVSAGCGGTGMTVDGQPQPSLDGGVTAAIAGQVLRMTSRP
;
A
#
# COMPACT_ATOMS: atom_id res chain seq x y z
N MET A 1 15.77 -1.93 -38.54
CA MET A 1 14.73 -2.69 -37.81
C MET A 1 15.04 -3.04 -36.35
N ARG A 2 16.32 -3.10 -35.90
CA ARG A 2 16.68 -3.38 -34.49
C ARG A 2 16.62 -2.17 -33.53
N LEU A 3 16.61 -0.95 -34.04
CA LEU A 3 16.58 0.28 -33.23
C LEU A 3 15.16 0.67 -32.76
N LEU A 4 14.14 0.40 -33.57
CA LEU A 4 12.74 0.71 -33.27
C LEU A 4 12.15 -0.13 -32.11
N ILE A 5 12.61 -1.37 -31.97
CA ILE A 5 12.12 -2.26 -30.90
C ILE A 5 12.62 -1.82 -29.51
N ARG A 6 13.79 -1.17 -29.44
CA ARG A 6 14.34 -0.68 -28.15
C ARG A 6 13.60 0.52 -27.57
N THR A 7 13.08 1.39 -28.43
CA THR A 7 12.35 2.61 -28.00
C THR A 7 10.95 2.27 -27.50
N VAL A 8 10.28 1.30 -28.09
CA VAL A 8 8.92 0.88 -27.71
C VAL A 8 8.89 0.19 -26.34
N LEU A 9 9.91 -0.60 -26.00
CA LEU A 9 9.97 -1.29 -24.69
C LEU A 9 10.18 -0.33 -23.52
N ILE A 10 10.88 0.79 -23.73
CA ILE A 10 11.11 1.80 -22.68
C ILE A 10 9.82 2.62 -22.43
N LEU A 11 9.03 2.88 -23.47
CA LEU A 11 7.74 3.60 -23.32
C LEU A 11 6.66 2.72 -22.67
N ALA A 12 6.64 1.42 -22.93
CA ALA A 12 5.66 0.50 -22.33
C ALA A 12 5.86 0.33 -20.81
N ALA A 13 7.12 0.32 -20.35
CA ALA A 13 7.42 0.24 -18.92
C ALA A 13 7.04 1.51 -18.15
N ALA A 14 7.09 2.69 -18.81
CA ALA A 14 6.70 3.95 -18.20
C ALA A 14 5.17 4.11 -18.10
N ALA A 15 4.42 3.55 -19.03
CA ALA A 15 2.96 3.64 -19.04
C ALA A 15 2.30 2.73 -17.99
N ALA A 16 2.90 1.57 -17.69
CA ALA A 16 2.36 0.64 -16.69
C ALA A 16 2.50 1.16 -15.23
N LEU A 17 3.43 2.08 -14.98
CA LEU A 17 3.65 2.70 -13.66
C LEU A 17 2.77 3.94 -13.42
N ALA A 18 2.19 4.52 -14.47
CA ALA A 18 1.33 5.70 -14.35
C ALA A 18 -0.10 5.38 -13.88
N ALA A 19 -0.50 4.10 -13.84
CA ALA A 19 -1.83 3.67 -13.42
C ALA A 19 -2.01 3.52 -11.90
N CYS A 20 -0.93 3.65 -11.11
CA CYS A 20 -1.03 3.69 -9.65
C CYS A 20 -1.11 5.13 -9.16
N GLY A 21 -2.32 5.65 -9.11
CA GLY A 21 -2.79 6.78 -8.30
C GLY A 21 -1.96 8.06 -8.31
N THR A 22 -2.36 9.06 -9.09
CA THR A 22 -2.00 10.46 -8.86
C THR A 22 -2.73 10.97 -7.61
N ALA A 23 -2.17 10.72 -6.42
CA ALA A 23 -2.55 11.46 -5.24
C ALA A 23 -1.98 12.88 -5.37
N THR A 24 -2.86 13.87 -5.50
CA THR A 24 -2.51 15.29 -5.50
C THR A 24 -1.87 15.61 -4.14
N ALA A 25 -0.58 15.97 -4.13
CA ALA A 25 0.14 16.32 -2.93
C ALA A 25 -0.45 17.57 -2.27
N PRO A 26 -0.72 17.58 -0.96
CA PRO A 26 -1.11 18.78 -0.25
C PRO A 26 0.05 19.77 -0.16
N HIS A 27 -0.24 21.06 -0.32
CA HIS A 27 0.72 22.16 -0.18
C HIS A 27 1.41 22.15 1.20
N PRO A 28 2.70 22.54 1.29
CA PRO A 28 3.39 22.68 2.55
C PRO A 28 2.70 23.76 3.42
N ARG A 29 2.27 23.39 4.60
CA ARG A 29 1.81 24.33 5.63
C ARG A 29 3.00 24.78 6.46
N ASP A 30 3.12 26.10 6.64
CA ASP A 30 4.03 26.72 7.61
C ASP A 30 3.83 26.10 9.00
N PRO A 31 4.89 25.94 9.79
CA PRO A 31 4.81 25.40 11.14
C PRO A 31 4.31 26.47 12.13
N GLN A 32 3.12 27.00 11.93
CA GLN A 32 2.44 27.75 12.97
C GLN A 32 1.73 26.76 13.91
N ALA A 33 2.12 26.80 15.18
CA ALA A 33 1.52 26.05 16.27
C ALA A 33 0.03 26.33 16.36
N THR A 34 -0.77 25.59 15.64
CA THR A 34 -2.22 25.58 15.73
C THR A 34 -2.64 24.65 16.85
N ALA A 35 -3.56 25.10 17.68
CA ALA A 35 -4.17 24.33 18.77
C ALA A 35 -4.55 22.92 18.27
N MET A 36 -4.20 21.90 19.05
CA MET A 36 -4.51 20.50 18.74
C MET A 36 -6.01 20.35 18.49
N PRO A 37 -6.45 19.81 17.37
CA PRO A 37 -7.85 19.53 17.15
C PRO A 37 -8.35 18.54 18.21
N SER A 38 -9.58 18.75 18.70
CA SER A 38 -10.22 17.93 19.73
C SER A 38 -10.64 16.52 19.27
N GLY A 39 -10.20 16.08 18.09
CA GLY A 39 -10.39 14.73 17.54
C GLY A 39 -9.08 13.92 17.52
N PRO A 40 -9.15 12.60 17.27
CA PRO A 40 -7.94 11.81 17.10
C PRO A 40 -7.12 12.39 15.92
N PRO A 41 -5.77 12.39 16.02
CA PRO A 41 -4.93 12.94 14.97
C PRO A 41 -5.15 12.17 13.66
N PRO A 42 -5.15 12.85 12.51
CA PRO A 42 -5.25 12.20 11.19
C PRO A 42 -4.23 11.08 11.07
N GLY A 43 -4.67 9.92 10.53
CA GLY A 43 -3.81 8.74 10.41
C GLY A 43 -3.58 8.00 11.73
N SER A 44 -4.48 8.07 12.67
CA SER A 44 -4.41 7.32 13.93
C SER A 44 -5.18 6.00 13.85
N ARG A 45 -4.79 5.05 14.75
CA ARG A 45 -5.54 3.79 14.92
C ARG A 45 -7.00 4.02 15.32
N ALA A 46 -7.25 5.02 16.14
CA ALA A 46 -8.60 5.36 16.61
C ALA A 46 -9.50 5.84 15.46
N GLU A 47 -8.97 6.69 14.59
CA GLU A 47 -9.67 7.16 13.39
C GLU A 47 -9.93 6.00 12.41
N ALA A 48 -8.92 5.16 12.19
CA ALA A 48 -9.07 3.96 11.33
C ALA A 48 -10.14 3.01 11.87
N ALA A 49 -10.19 2.77 13.19
CA ALA A 49 -11.21 1.93 13.81
C ALA A 49 -12.61 2.57 13.71
N ALA A 50 -12.73 3.87 13.89
CA ALA A 50 -13.99 4.60 13.73
C ALA A 50 -14.52 4.52 12.29
N LEU A 51 -13.64 4.72 11.30
CA LEU A 51 -13.97 4.55 9.89
C LEU A 51 -14.40 3.10 9.59
N GLY A 52 -13.69 2.11 10.11
CA GLY A 52 -14.04 0.70 9.97
C GLY A 52 -15.45 0.40 10.49
N GLY A 53 -15.81 0.94 11.67
CA GLY A 53 -17.16 0.84 12.21
C GLY A 53 -18.24 1.46 11.31
N LEU A 54 -17.93 2.64 10.75
CA LEU A 54 -18.81 3.30 9.78
C LEU A 54 -18.98 2.48 8.50
N LEU A 55 -17.90 1.91 7.96
CA LEU A 55 -17.97 1.10 6.74
C LEU A 55 -18.81 -0.15 6.94
N LEU A 56 -18.66 -0.87 8.06
CA LEU A 56 -19.51 -2.02 8.38
C LEU A 56 -20.97 -1.65 8.56
N SER A 57 -21.27 -0.45 9.03
CA SER A 57 -22.67 -0.01 9.18
C SER A 57 -23.37 0.22 7.84
N LYS A 58 -22.62 0.40 6.75
CA LYS A 58 -23.15 0.56 5.38
C LYS A 58 -23.56 -0.78 4.73
N LEU A 59 -23.09 -1.92 5.26
CA LEU A 59 -23.42 -3.22 4.72
C LEU A 59 -24.92 -3.50 4.85
N ARG A 60 -25.55 -3.75 3.73
CA ARG A 60 -26.95 -4.22 3.69
C ARG A 60 -26.94 -5.74 3.82
N LEU A 61 -27.29 -6.21 4.99
CA LEU A 61 -27.36 -7.64 5.25
C LEU A 61 -28.61 -8.25 4.58
N PRO A 62 -28.52 -9.48 4.05
CA PRO A 62 -29.68 -10.20 3.53
C PRO A 62 -30.81 -10.34 4.59
N PRO A 63 -32.08 -10.42 4.19
CA PRO A 63 -33.16 -10.71 5.11
C PRO A 63 -32.91 -12.00 5.91
N GLY A 64 -33.30 -12.03 7.18
CA GLY A 64 -33.08 -13.19 8.05
C GLY A 64 -31.61 -13.39 8.51
N THR A 65 -30.74 -12.46 8.26
CA THR A 65 -29.36 -12.49 8.78
C THR A 65 -29.38 -12.33 10.30
N MET A 66 -28.71 -13.25 11.00
CA MET A 66 -28.58 -13.24 12.46
C MET A 66 -27.13 -12.98 12.88
N PRO A 67 -26.87 -11.97 13.74
CA PRO A 67 -25.57 -11.77 14.35
C PRO A 67 -25.17 -12.98 15.19
N ARG A 68 -23.87 -13.34 15.17
CA ARG A 68 -23.31 -14.39 16.01
C ARG A 68 -22.28 -13.84 16.98
N PRO A 69 -22.31 -14.21 18.25
CA PRO A 69 -21.32 -13.79 19.21
C PRO A 69 -19.96 -14.43 18.92
N ALA A 70 -18.85 -13.73 19.20
CA ALA A 70 -17.50 -14.16 18.92
C ALA A 70 -17.16 -15.57 19.45
N ARG A 71 -17.68 -15.91 20.62
CA ARG A 71 -17.50 -17.26 21.24
C ARG A 71 -18.05 -18.43 20.41
N SER A 72 -18.93 -18.15 19.44
CA SER A 72 -19.52 -19.16 18.56
C SER A 72 -18.87 -19.21 17.17
N TRP A 73 -17.73 -18.54 17.00
CA TRP A 73 -17.06 -18.50 15.71
C TRP A 73 -16.28 -19.78 15.46
N PRO A 74 -16.42 -20.38 14.28
CA PRO A 74 -15.52 -21.46 13.88
C PRO A 74 -14.08 -20.93 13.80
N ALA A 75 -13.13 -21.73 14.21
CA ALA A 75 -11.69 -21.38 14.11
C ALA A 75 -11.31 -20.94 12.70
N SER A 76 -11.94 -21.53 11.68
CA SER A 76 -11.75 -21.19 10.27
C SER A 76 -12.17 -19.77 9.85
N LEU A 77 -12.92 -19.04 10.68
CA LEU A 77 -13.25 -17.62 10.51
C LEU A 77 -12.61 -16.75 11.59
N GLY A 78 -11.65 -17.28 12.36
CA GLY A 78 -10.94 -16.55 13.41
C GLY A 78 -9.93 -15.53 12.87
N GLU A 79 -9.34 -15.81 11.72
CA GLU A 79 -8.38 -14.90 11.09
C GLU A 79 -9.07 -13.96 10.09
N PRO A 80 -8.67 -12.67 10.03
CA PRO A 80 -9.21 -11.75 9.05
C PRO A 80 -8.76 -12.15 7.63
N PRO A 81 -9.61 -11.97 6.62
CA PRO A 81 -9.20 -12.09 5.23
C PRO A 81 -8.13 -11.05 4.87
N LEU A 82 -7.35 -11.31 3.82
CA LEU A 82 -6.39 -10.34 3.31
C LEU A 82 -7.13 -9.15 2.70
N GLY A 83 -6.90 -7.98 3.28
CA GLY A 83 -7.42 -6.71 2.77
C GLY A 83 -6.34 -5.62 2.76
N CYS A 84 -6.70 -4.44 2.30
CA CYS A 84 -5.83 -3.27 2.29
C CYS A 84 -4.43 -3.54 1.72
N ALA A 85 -4.38 -4.21 0.56
CA ALA A 85 -3.13 -4.56 -0.14
C ALA A 85 -2.11 -5.33 0.72
N GLY A 86 -2.61 -6.13 1.68
CA GLY A 86 -1.75 -6.93 2.55
C GLY A 86 -1.02 -6.13 3.63
N SER A 87 -1.51 -4.93 3.99
CA SER A 87 -0.93 -4.18 5.11
C SER A 87 -0.89 -5.03 6.37
N THR A 88 0.25 -5.02 7.08
CA THR A 88 0.40 -5.70 8.37
C THR A 88 -0.01 -4.80 9.55
N VAL A 89 -0.26 -3.51 9.30
CA VAL A 89 -0.71 -2.52 10.29
C VAL A 89 -2.04 -1.94 9.85
N PHE A 90 -3.10 -2.44 10.43
CA PHE A 90 -4.47 -1.96 10.17
C PHE A 90 -5.34 -2.07 11.42
N ALA A 91 -6.40 -1.28 11.46
CA ALA A 91 -7.52 -1.50 12.35
C ALA A 91 -8.50 -2.44 11.64
N ASP A 92 -8.84 -3.55 12.31
CA ASP A 92 -9.84 -4.50 11.86
C ASP A 92 -11.06 -4.40 12.75
N VAL A 93 -12.19 -4.00 12.15
CA VAL A 93 -13.50 -4.04 12.80
C VAL A 93 -14.31 -5.09 12.08
N HIS A 94 -14.78 -6.09 12.80
CA HIS A 94 -15.42 -7.22 12.15
C HIS A 94 -16.71 -7.66 12.85
N ARG A 95 -17.56 -8.36 12.11
CA ARG A 95 -18.79 -8.96 12.58
C ARG A 95 -19.02 -10.30 11.93
N LEU A 96 -19.64 -11.21 12.67
CA LEU A 96 -20.01 -12.52 12.17
C LEU A 96 -21.54 -12.68 12.12
N PHE A 97 -22.00 -13.33 11.06
CA PHE A 97 -23.41 -13.57 10.83
C PHE A 97 -23.68 -14.99 10.37
N ALA A 98 -24.89 -15.46 10.61
CA ALA A 98 -25.48 -16.61 9.94
C ALA A 98 -26.55 -16.11 8.96
N VAL A 99 -26.55 -16.67 7.77
CA VAL A 99 -27.46 -16.32 6.67
C VAL A 99 -28.13 -17.60 6.19
N ALA A 100 -29.44 -17.58 6.03
CA ALA A 100 -30.22 -18.77 5.61
C ALA A 100 -29.99 -19.17 4.14
N GLU A 101 -29.33 -18.30 3.36
CA GLU A 101 -29.06 -18.50 1.95
C GLU A 101 -27.75 -19.28 1.72
N PRO A 102 -27.65 -20.04 0.60
CA PRO A 102 -26.41 -20.70 0.20
C PRO A 102 -25.33 -19.70 -0.25
N VAL A 103 -24.07 -20.09 -0.13
CA VAL A 103 -22.89 -19.25 -0.44
C VAL A 103 -23.00 -18.55 -1.79
N ALA A 104 -23.38 -19.29 -2.84
CA ALA A 104 -23.47 -18.74 -4.19
C ALA A 104 -24.50 -17.58 -4.30
N SER A 105 -25.64 -17.69 -3.62
CA SER A 105 -26.68 -16.66 -3.58
C SER A 105 -26.19 -15.41 -2.86
N VAL A 106 -25.55 -15.58 -1.70
CA VAL A 106 -24.98 -14.48 -0.91
C VAL A 106 -23.91 -13.73 -1.71
N VAL A 107 -22.98 -14.44 -2.32
CA VAL A 107 -21.91 -13.84 -3.12
C VAL A 107 -22.47 -13.13 -4.36
N ALA A 108 -23.43 -13.74 -5.07
CA ALA A 108 -24.05 -13.11 -6.24
C ALA A 108 -24.78 -11.80 -5.86
N THR A 109 -25.53 -11.80 -4.77
CA THR A 109 -26.25 -10.61 -4.29
C THR A 109 -25.28 -9.47 -3.97
N TRP A 110 -24.20 -9.75 -3.30
CA TRP A 110 -23.25 -8.73 -2.90
C TRP A 110 -22.35 -8.28 -4.05
N SER A 111 -22.00 -9.16 -4.96
CA SER A 111 -21.25 -8.78 -6.17
C SER A 111 -22.07 -7.87 -7.09
N ALA A 112 -23.39 -8.04 -7.12
CA ALA A 112 -24.28 -7.22 -7.94
C ALA A 112 -24.63 -5.86 -7.32
N HIS A 113 -24.52 -5.70 -6.00
CA HIS A 113 -25.03 -4.54 -5.27
C HIS A 113 -24.01 -4.03 -4.26
N ALA A 114 -23.06 -3.23 -4.73
CA ALA A 114 -22.10 -2.59 -3.82
C ALA A 114 -22.83 -1.67 -2.82
N PRO A 115 -22.44 -1.68 -1.52
CA PRO A 115 -22.98 -0.76 -0.53
C PRO A 115 -22.71 0.71 -0.89
N ALA A 116 -23.56 1.62 -0.42
CA ALA A 116 -23.44 3.04 -0.74
C ALA A 116 -22.07 3.62 -0.34
N GLY A 117 -21.38 4.22 -1.29
CA GLY A 117 -20.04 4.80 -1.11
C GLY A 117 -18.89 3.78 -1.08
N LEU A 118 -19.18 2.52 -1.45
CA LEU A 118 -18.18 1.49 -1.66
C LEU A 118 -18.17 1.09 -3.14
N VAL A 119 -17.02 0.74 -3.67
CA VAL A 119 -16.83 0.25 -5.02
C VAL A 119 -16.41 -1.20 -4.96
N LEU A 120 -17.05 -2.08 -5.73
CA LEU A 120 -16.63 -3.47 -5.83
C LEU A 120 -15.20 -3.54 -6.35
N ASP A 121 -14.31 -4.12 -5.56
CA ASP A 121 -12.91 -4.33 -5.90
C ASP A 121 -12.68 -5.68 -6.57
N GLY A 122 -13.39 -6.70 -6.09
CA GLY A 122 -13.32 -8.01 -6.69
C GLY A 122 -14.10 -9.08 -5.93
N THR A 123 -14.10 -10.26 -6.55
CA THR A 123 -14.55 -11.50 -5.93
C THR A 123 -13.45 -12.53 -6.03
N GLY A 124 -13.27 -13.32 -5.01
CA GLY A 124 -12.22 -14.31 -4.95
C GLY A 124 -12.66 -15.60 -4.27
N GLN A 125 -11.79 -16.58 -4.36
CA GLN A 125 -11.88 -17.82 -3.63
C GLN A 125 -10.57 -18.04 -2.90
N VAL A 126 -10.65 -18.19 -1.60
CA VAL A 126 -9.47 -18.41 -0.75
C VAL A 126 -9.55 -19.81 -0.14
N SER A 127 -8.45 -20.50 -0.16
CA SER A 127 -8.29 -21.81 0.46
C SER A 127 -7.04 -21.81 1.32
N SER A 128 -7.19 -22.23 2.56
CA SER A 128 -6.04 -22.52 3.42
C SER A 128 -6.24 -23.84 4.17
N PRO A 129 -5.16 -24.54 4.54
CA PRO A 129 -5.26 -25.76 5.36
C PRO A 129 -5.95 -25.52 6.70
N ALA A 130 -5.78 -24.32 7.29
CA ALA A 130 -6.34 -23.99 8.60
C ALA A 130 -7.82 -23.60 8.53
N THR A 131 -8.24 -22.92 7.44
CA THR A 131 -9.56 -22.28 7.36
C THR A 131 -10.50 -22.95 6.36
N GLY A 132 -9.99 -23.84 5.51
CA GLY A 132 -10.73 -24.46 4.43
C GLY A 132 -11.00 -23.49 3.27
N LEU A 133 -12.04 -23.78 2.50
CA LEU A 133 -12.45 -23.00 1.34
C LEU A 133 -13.52 -21.98 1.72
N TRP A 134 -13.34 -20.71 1.34
CA TRP A 134 -14.37 -19.69 1.38
C TRP A 134 -14.38 -18.84 0.10
N GLN A 135 -15.49 -18.16 -0.13
CA GLN A 135 -15.59 -17.16 -1.17
C GLN A 135 -15.53 -15.77 -0.54
N GLU A 136 -14.94 -14.82 -1.26
CA GLU A 136 -14.78 -13.44 -0.80
C GLU A 136 -15.40 -12.46 -1.79
N VAL A 137 -15.97 -11.40 -1.23
CA VAL A 137 -16.37 -10.19 -1.98
C VAL A 137 -15.69 -9.03 -1.29
N SER A 138 -14.91 -8.25 -2.04
CA SER A 138 -14.18 -7.10 -1.53
C SER A 138 -14.67 -5.79 -2.12
N TYR A 139 -14.70 -4.75 -1.30
CA TYR A 139 -15.10 -3.41 -1.68
C TYR A 139 -14.07 -2.41 -1.18
N THR A 140 -13.71 -1.46 -2.01
CA THR A 140 -12.83 -0.36 -1.66
C THR A 140 -13.64 0.91 -1.38
N PHE A 141 -13.27 1.63 -0.33
CA PHE A 141 -13.81 2.95 -0.02
C PHE A 141 -12.96 4.03 -0.70
N THR A 142 -13.59 4.84 -1.55
CA THR A 142 -12.89 5.88 -2.30
C THR A 142 -13.80 7.11 -2.49
N PRO A 143 -13.28 8.34 -2.32
CA PRO A 143 -11.92 8.66 -1.88
C PRO A 143 -11.71 8.36 -0.38
N VAL A 144 -10.52 7.90 -0.01
CA VAL A 144 -10.16 7.73 1.39
C VAL A 144 -9.86 9.08 2.06
N PRO A 145 -10.16 9.26 3.36
CA PRO A 145 -9.82 10.47 4.09
C PRO A 145 -8.30 10.72 4.15
N ALA A 146 -7.90 11.98 4.34
CA ALA A 146 -6.50 12.32 4.57
C ALA A 146 -5.96 11.55 5.79
N GLY A 147 -4.73 11.04 5.68
CA GLY A 147 -4.12 10.21 6.73
C GLY A 147 -4.44 8.73 6.65
N ILE A 148 -5.46 8.33 5.91
CA ILE A 148 -5.80 6.92 5.65
C ILE A 148 -5.12 6.45 4.37
N ALA A 149 -4.41 5.32 4.44
CA ALA A 149 -3.71 4.73 3.30
C ALA A 149 -4.61 3.80 2.49
N CYS A 150 -5.47 3.04 3.17
CA CYS A 150 -6.42 2.12 2.57
C CYS A 150 -7.63 1.94 3.47
N ALA A 151 -8.81 1.81 2.87
CA ALA A 151 -10.03 1.42 3.57
C ALA A 151 -10.82 0.46 2.70
N GLN A 152 -11.02 -0.75 3.20
CA GLN A 152 -11.63 -1.86 2.47
C GLN A 152 -12.60 -2.63 3.35
N VAL A 153 -13.66 -3.13 2.74
CA VAL A 153 -14.55 -4.10 3.38
C VAL A 153 -14.40 -5.42 2.64
N VAL A 154 -14.09 -6.48 3.37
CA VAL A 154 -14.00 -7.83 2.83
C VAL A 154 -15.05 -8.68 3.52
N VAL A 155 -15.81 -9.39 2.73
CA VAL A 155 -16.84 -10.31 3.20
C VAL A 155 -16.46 -11.72 2.80
N ALA A 156 -16.07 -12.51 3.79
CA ALA A 156 -15.76 -13.92 3.62
C ALA A 156 -17.01 -14.77 3.89
N VAL A 157 -17.39 -15.62 2.96
CA VAL A 157 -18.60 -16.45 3.00
C VAL A 157 -18.21 -17.91 2.87
N ARG A 158 -18.69 -18.74 3.78
CA ARG A 158 -18.49 -20.19 3.74
C ARG A 158 -19.78 -20.96 3.98
N PRO A 159 -19.88 -22.21 3.53
CA PRO A 159 -21.03 -23.03 3.80
C PRO A 159 -21.17 -23.36 5.29
N ALA A 160 -22.40 -23.35 5.79
CA ALA A 160 -22.79 -23.90 7.06
C ALA A 160 -23.57 -25.20 6.86
N ALA A 161 -23.97 -25.88 7.94
CA ALA A 161 -24.87 -27.02 7.86
C ALA A 161 -26.21 -26.59 7.24
N SER A 162 -26.94 -27.53 6.64
CA SER A 162 -28.29 -27.33 6.08
C SER A 162 -28.42 -26.32 4.92
N GLY A 163 -27.36 -26.06 4.16
CA GLY A 163 -27.42 -25.16 3.00
C GLY A 163 -27.39 -23.68 3.32
N ALA A 164 -27.26 -23.31 4.60
CA ALA A 164 -27.05 -21.94 5.05
C ALA A 164 -25.57 -21.51 4.87
N SER A 165 -25.31 -20.24 5.14
CA SER A 165 -23.94 -19.68 5.09
C SER A 165 -23.53 -19.06 6.42
N LEU A 166 -22.23 -19.13 6.72
CA LEU A 166 -21.58 -18.29 7.71
C LEU A 166 -20.83 -17.19 6.98
N LEU A 167 -20.90 -15.99 7.53
CA LEU A 167 -20.41 -14.80 6.91
C LEU A 167 -19.60 -14.00 7.93
N ARG A 168 -18.38 -13.67 7.57
CA ARG A 168 -17.53 -12.73 8.30
C ARG A 168 -17.36 -11.49 7.45
N ALA A 169 -17.72 -10.33 8.00
CA ALA A 169 -17.48 -9.05 7.36
C ALA A 169 -16.43 -8.29 8.16
N ASP A 170 -15.35 -7.93 7.50
CA ASP A 170 -14.21 -7.20 8.06
C ASP A 170 -14.11 -5.86 7.36
N ALA A 171 -14.09 -4.77 8.12
CA ALA A 171 -13.66 -3.47 7.63
C ALA A 171 -12.21 -3.25 8.09
N GLN A 172 -11.31 -3.27 7.14
CA GLN A 172 -9.89 -3.09 7.36
C GLN A 172 -9.50 -1.69 6.90
N VAL A 173 -8.87 -0.96 7.79
CA VAL A 173 -8.44 0.42 7.53
C VAL A 173 -6.99 0.55 7.97
N SER A 174 -6.11 0.82 7.04
CA SER A 174 -4.72 1.16 7.31
C SER A 174 -4.52 2.68 7.19
N TRP A 175 -3.57 3.21 7.94
CA TRP A 175 -3.27 4.65 7.95
C TRP A 175 -1.78 4.87 7.69
N TYR A 176 -1.47 6.08 7.23
CA TYR A 176 -0.08 6.51 7.11
C TYR A 176 0.51 6.77 8.50
N PRO A 177 1.55 6.04 8.92
CA PRO A 177 2.21 6.33 10.17
C PRO A 177 2.85 7.73 10.14
N PRO A 178 2.84 8.47 11.26
CA PRO A 178 3.55 9.74 11.34
C PRO A 178 5.05 9.52 11.15
N ARG A 179 5.70 10.41 10.41
CA ARG A 179 7.16 10.43 10.28
C ARG A 179 7.78 11.10 11.50
N THR A 180 8.89 10.56 11.97
CA THR A 180 9.71 11.16 13.03
C THR A 180 10.75 12.10 12.41
N PHE A 181 11.28 13.03 13.21
CA PHE A 181 12.30 13.97 12.74
C PHE A 181 13.54 13.25 12.19
N ALA A 182 13.92 12.10 12.77
CA ALA A 182 15.07 11.31 12.33
C ALA A 182 14.92 10.69 10.93
N GLU A 183 13.71 10.67 10.38
CA GLU A 183 13.41 10.12 9.05
C GLU A 183 13.55 11.16 7.92
N TYR A 184 13.77 12.44 8.26
CA TYR A 184 13.98 13.49 7.28
C TYR A 184 15.45 13.55 6.84
N ILE A 185 15.65 13.82 5.56
CA ILE A 185 16.96 13.87 4.94
C ILE A 185 17.46 15.32 4.96
N ASP A 186 18.43 15.63 5.81
CA ASP A 186 19.09 16.95 5.76
C ASP A 186 19.91 17.10 4.47
N PRO A 187 19.42 17.85 3.47
CA PRO A 187 20.10 17.96 2.19
C PRO A 187 21.45 18.71 2.29
N GLY A 188 21.68 19.46 3.37
CA GLY A 188 22.97 20.16 3.60
C GLY A 188 24.08 19.22 4.04
N HIS A 189 23.72 18.07 4.58
CA HIS A 189 24.66 17.08 5.08
C HIS A 189 25.25 16.18 3.97
N TYR A 190 24.51 15.94 2.90
CA TYR A 190 24.88 14.99 1.85
C TYR A 190 25.37 15.70 0.58
N HIS A 191 26.49 15.22 0.05
CA HIS A 191 27.16 15.77 -1.14
C HIS A 191 27.16 14.81 -2.33
N VAL A 192 26.71 13.57 -2.13
CA VAL A 192 26.63 12.54 -3.17
C VAL A 192 25.31 11.81 -3.07
N LEU A 193 24.62 11.71 -4.19
CA LEU A 193 23.46 10.82 -4.36
C LEU A 193 23.83 9.78 -5.42
N THR A 194 23.88 8.52 -5.01
CA THR A 194 24.00 7.39 -5.93
C THR A 194 22.63 6.79 -6.21
N VAL A 195 22.29 6.69 -7.47
CA VAL A 195 21.06 6.05 -7.93
C VAL A 195 21.39 4.74 -8.61
N THR A 196 20.78 3.66 -8.18
CA THR A 196 20.94 2.33 -8.77
C THR A 196 19.60 1.82 -9.24
N ALA A 197 19.52 1.32 -10.47
CA ALA A 197 18.39 0.55 -10.95
C ALA A 197 18.84 -0.86 -11.31
N THR A 198 18.24 -1.86 -10.67
CA THR A 198 18.45 -3.27 -10.98
C THR A 198 17.23 -3.77 -11.73
N ILE A 199 17.43 -4.21 -12.97
CA ILE A 199 16.38 -4.66 -13.89
C ILE A 199 16.57 -6.15 -14.11
N ALA A 200 15.60 -6.95 -13.68
CA ALA A 200 15.54 -8.37 -13.99
C ALA A 200 14.61 -8.61 -15.18
N THR A 201 15.01 -9.48 -16.10
CA THR A 201 14.17 -9.91 -17.20
C THR A 201 13.47 -11.21 -16.85
N ILE A 202 12.38 -11.52 -17.53
CA ILE A 202 11.65 -12.79 -17.40
C ILE A 202 12.54 -14.03 -17.73
N HIS A 203 13.67 -13.82 -18.39
CA HIS A 203 14.66 -14.87 -18.71
C HIS A 203 15.81 -14.94 -17.69
N GLY A 204 15.66 -14.31 -16.50
CA GLY A 204 16.64 -14.35 -15.42
C GLY A 204 17.90 -13.50 -15.64
N ARG A 205 17.98 -12.71 -16.72
CA ARG A 205 19.09 -11.77 -16.91
C ARG A 205 18.90 -10.55 -16.02
N VAL A 206 19.93 -10.20 -15.28
CA VAL A 206 19.94 -9.01 -14.41
C VAL A 206 20.86 -7.96 -15.02
N ARG A 207 20.37 -6.75 -15.15
CA ARG A 207 21.15 -5.58 -15.54
C ARG A 207 21.09 -4.53 -14.45
N THR A 208 22.23 -4.00 -14.06
CA THR A 208 22.33 -2.90 -13.11
C THR A 208 22.81 -1.64 -13.82
N VAL A 209 22.15 -0.53 -13.57
CA VAL A 209 22.52 0.80 -14.06
C VAL A 209 22.74 1.71 -12.86
N HIS A 210 23.81 2.49 -12.90
CA HIS A 210 24.19 3.42 -11.85
C HIS A 210 24.27 4.85 -12.39
N ALA A 211 23.92 5.81 -11.56
CA ALA A 211 24.20 7.23 -11.76
C ALA A 211 24.68 7.84 -10.46
N VAL A 212 25.67 8.72 -10.55
CA VAL A 212 26.19 9.47 -9.40
C VAL A 212 25.96 10.95 -9.63
N VAL A 213 25.29 11.59 -8.67
CA VAL A 213 24.95 13.01 -8.66
C VAL A 213 25.76 13.69 -7.59
N THR A 214 26.43 14.81 -7.95
CA THR A 214 27.20 15.68 -7.04
C THR A 214 26.71 17.12 -7.08
N SER A 215 25.68 17.42 -7.88
CA SER A 215 25.02 18.72 -7.89
C SER A 215 24.21 18.89 -6.63
N GLN A 216 24.60 19.81 -5.75
CA GLN A 216 23.91 20.07 -4.49
C GLN A 216 22.44 20.44 -4.72
N ALA A 217 22.16 21.29 -5.72
CA ALA A 217 20.79 21.69 -6.04
C ALA A 217 19.91 20.48 -6.43
N LEU A 218 20.49 19.48 -7.10
CA LEU A 218 19.73 18.27 -7.47
C LEU A 218 19.56 17.35 -6.25
N ILE A 219 20.60 17.18 -5.42
CA ILE A 219 20.52 16.41 -4.17
C ILE A 219 19.44 16.99 -3.26
N THR A 220 19.47 18.31 -3.03
CA THR A 220 18.45 19.02 -2.24
C THR A 220 17.04 18.76 -2.77
N ARG A 221 16.82 18.92 -4.07
CA ARG A 221 15.49 18.66 -4.67
C ARG A 221 15.00 17.23 -4.44
N GLN A 222 15.90 16.25 -4.54
CA GLN A 222 15.51 14.84 -4.36
C GLN A 222 15.26 14.50 -2.89
N ALA A 223 16.08 15.04 -1.97
CA ALA A 223 15.83 14.91 -0.53
C ALA A 223 14.48 15.50 -0.14
N GLU A 224 14.22 16.75 -0.55
CA GLU A 224 12.92 17.40 -0.31
C GLU A 224 11.73 16.66 -0.91
N ALA A 225 11.88 15.99 -2.07
CA ALA A 225 10.83 15.19 -2.66
C ALA A 225 10.53 13.94 -1.81
N LEU A 226 11.56 13.30 -1.26
CA LEU A 226 11.41 12.19 -0.32
C LEU A 226 10.82 12.66 1.01
N ASP A 227 11.22 13.82 1.50
CA ASP A 227 10.74 14.38 2.77
C ASP A 227 9.27 14.79 2.72
N ARG A 228 8.78 15.19 1.55
CA ARG A 228 7.36 15.41 1.31
C ARG A 228 6.54 14.13 1.16
N SER A 229 7.20 12.97 1.02
CA SER A 229 6.50 11.69 0.89
C SER A 229 5.90 11.27 2.23
N GLN A 230 4.74 10.68 2.18
CA GLN A 230 4.13 10.06 3.35
C GLN A 230 4.85 8.75 3.69
N ALA A 231 4.93 8.43 4.97
CA ALA A 231 5.33 7.10 5.38
C ALA A 231 4.21 6.11 4.98
N TRP A 232 4.61 5.01 4.33
CA TRP A 232 3.67 3.99 3.88
C TRP A 232 3.51 2.90 4.95
N PRO A 233 2.30 2.43 5.25
CA PRO A 233 2.15 1.33 6.20
C PRO A 233 2.87 0.08 5.68
N PRO A 234 3.53 -0.69 6.56
CA PRO A 234 4.17 -1.94 6.17
C PRO A 234 3.15 -2.88 5.52
N ALA A 235 3.53 -3.47 4.40
CA ALA A 235 2.68 -4.39 3.66
C ALA A 235 3.42 -5.70 3.37
N ALA A 236 2.73 -6.81 3.56
CA ALA A 236 3.17 -8.13 3.12
C ALA A 236 2.67 -8.37 1.69
N LEU A 237 3.43 -7.91 0.70
CA LEU A 237 3.08 -8.09 -0.70
C LEU A 237 3.76 -9.34 -1.27
N SER A 238 2.98 -10.23 -1.86
CA SER A 238 3.52 -11.29 -2.69
C SER A 238 3.89 -10.74 -4.05
N CYS A 239 5.16 -10.81 -4.39
CA CYS A 239 5.69 -10.27 -5.63
C CYS A 239 6.08 -11.41 -6.55
N PRO A 240 5.28 -11.73 -7.57
CA PRO A 240 5.56 -12.87 -8.44
C PRO A 240 6.86 -12.69 -9.23
N VAL A 241 7.18 -11.47 -9.65
CA VAL A 241 8.44 -11.14 -10.34
C VAL A 241 8.80 -9.67 -10.07
N ILE A 242 9.97 -9.43 -9.49
CA ILE A 242 10.53 -8.08 -9.38
C ILE A 242 11.27 -7.76 -10.67
N LEU A 243 10.65 -6.99 -11.55
CA LEU A 243 11.27 -6.60 -12.82
C LEU A 243 12.24 -5.43 -12.65
N VAL A 244 11.95 -4.51 -11.73
CA VAL A 244 12.80 -3.34 -11.48
C VAL A 244 12.86 -3.04 -10.00
N ARG A 245 14.08 -2.85 -9.48
CA ARG A 245 14.34 -2.33 -8.13
C ARG A 245 15.15 -1.06 -8.26
N TYR A 246 14.74 -0.01 -7.57
CA TYR A 246 15.49 1.24 -7.45
C TYR A 246 16.10 1.38 -6.07
N GLN A 247 17.27 2.03 -6.02
CA GLN A 247 17.92 2.42 -4.77
C GLN A 247 18.46 3.83 -4.91
N LEU A 248 18.19 4.66 -3.92
CA LEU A 248 18.74 6.00 -3.74
C LEU A 248 19.62 5.95 -2.49
N ALA A 249 20.88 6.32 -2.61
CA ALA A 249 21.85 6.28 -1.53
C ALA A 249 22.50 7.66 -1.37
N PHE A 250 22.27 8.30 -0.23
CA PHE A 250 22.84 9.60 0.12
C PHE A 250 24.08 9.40 0.97
N SER A 251 25.15 10.09 0.64
CA SER A 251 26.47 9.97 1.28
C SER A 251 27.13 11.34 1.42
N ILE A 252 27.98 11.47 2.44
CA ILE A 252 28.81 12.69 2.65
C ILE A 252 29.86 12.80 1.55
N SER A 253 30.40 11.69 1.10
CA SER A 253 31.41 11.66 0.02
C SER A 253 31.23 10.43 -0.87
N ARG A 254 31.97 10.40 -2.00
CA ARG A 254 31.97 9.24 -2.93
C ARG A 254 32.55 7.96 -2.31
N HIS A 255 33.34 8.10 -1.26
CA HIS A 255 34.05 7.00 -0.62
C HIS A 255 33.47 6.64 0.75
N SER A 256 32.53 7.44 1.28
CA SER A 256 31.84 7.11 2.51
C SER A 256 30.73 6.08 2.27
N ARG A 257 30.45 5.29 3.29
CA ARG A 257 29.25 4.45 3.31
C ARG A 257 28.02 5.37 3.23
N PRO A 258 26.97 4.98 2.51
CA PRO A 258 25.72 5.73 2.52
C PRO A 258 25.09 5.74 3.92
N ASP A 259 24.71 6.91 4.39
CA ASP A 259 24.03 7.07 5.68
C ASP A 259 22.52 6.90 5.51
N VAL A 260 21.95 7.37 4.38
CA VAL A 260 20.54 7.17 4.04
C VAL A 260 20.41 6.33 2.78
N VAL A 261 19.65 5.26 2.86
CA VAL A 261 19.33 4.39 1.71
C VAL A 261 17.84 4.23 1.60
N VAL A 262 17.29 4.60 0.45
CA VAL A 262 15.88 4.42 0.10
C VAL A 262 15.77 3.44 -1.05
N SER A 263 15.07 2.35 -0.86
CA SER A 263 14.91 1.29 -1.85
C SER A 263 13.44 1.15 -2.23
N ALA A 264 13.13 1.14 -3.51
CA ALA A 264 11.79 0.85 -4.02
C ALA A 264 11.81 -0.41 -4.88
N GLY A 265 10.82 -1.23 -4.68
CA GLY A 265 10.60 -2.46 -5.43
C GLY A 265 9.21 -3.00 -5.14
N CYS A 266 8.94 -4.20 -5.60
CA CYS A 266 7.73 -4.89 -5.18
C CYS A 266 7.80 -5.17 -3.67
N GLY A 267 6.75 -4.90 -2.95
CA GLY A 267 6.72 -4.99 -1.48
C GLY A 267 6.87 -3.65 -0.76
N GLY A 268 6.94 -2.54 -1.52
CA GLY A 268 7.03 -1.19 -0.94
C GLY A 268 8.43 -0.60 -1.03
N THR A 269 8.63 0.46 -0.29
CA THR A 269 9.88 1.19 -0.19
C THR A 269 10.48 0.97 1.19
N GLY A 270 11.68 0.41 1.24
CA GLY A 270 12.47 0.36 2.47
C GLY A 270 13.30 1.63 2.61
N MET A 271 13.38 2.21 3.80
CA MET A 271 14.29 3.29 4.13
C MET A 271 15.16 2.89 5.31
N THR A 272 16.45 3.21 5.26
CA THR A 272 17.36 3.10 6.40
C THR A 272 18.08 4.41 6.60
N VAL A 273 18.30 4.81 7.85
CA VAL A 273 19.14 5.94 8.26
C VAL A 273 20.18 5.37 9.22
N ASP A 274 21.46 5.59 8.94
CA ASP A 274 22.59 5.02 9.69
C ASP A 274 22.49 3.50 9.87
N GLY A 275 21.94 2.83 8.85
CA GLY A 275 21.70 1.39 8.86
C GLY A 275 20.50 0.93 9.71
N GLN A 276 19.78 1.83 10.37
CA GLN A 276 18.57 1.53 11.14
C GLN A 276 17.33 1.62 10.24
N PRO A 277 16.47 0.59 10.25
CA PRO A 277 15.22 0.61 9.49
C PRO A 277 14.32 1.78 9.91
N GLN A 278 13.73 2.44 8.93
CA GLN A 278 12.73 3.49 9.09
C GLN A 278 11.41 3.05 8.45
N PRO A 279 10.29 3.71 8.76
CA PRO A 279 9.05 3.48 8.04
C PRO A 279 9.22 3.57 6.53
N SER A 280 8.52 2.72 5.81
CA SER A 280 8.54 2.75 4.34
C SER A 280 7.96 4.05 3.81
N LEU A 281 8.50 4.56 2.70
CA LEU A 281 7.96 5.70 1.98
C LEU A 281 7.13 5.25 0.77
N ASP A 282 6.42 6.19 0.14
CA ASP A 282 5.74 5.92 -1.12
C ASP A 282 6.74 5.51 -2.22
N GLY A 283 6.60 4.28 -2.71
CA GLY A 283 7.48 3.69 -3.72
C GLY A 283 7.43 4.43 -5.06
N GLY A 284 6.33 5.09 -5.38
CA GLY A 284 6.17 5.88 -6.60
C GLY A 284 7.13 7.07 -6.65
N VAL A 285 7.34 7.74 -5.53
CA VAL A 285 8.28 8.88 -5.44
C VAL A 285 9.70 8.42 -5.68
N THR A 286 10.14 7.34 -5.04
CA THR A 286 11.48 6.78 -5.21
C THR A 286 11.74 6.35 -6.66
N ALA A 287 10.77 5.68 -7.29
CA ALA A 287 10.86 5.28 -8.70
C ALA A 287 10.92 6.48 -9.65
N ALA A 288 10.12 7.54 -9.39
CA ALA A 288 10.12 8.77 -10.17
C ALA A 288 11.46 9.50 -10.10
N ILE A 289 12.04 9.65 -8.89
CA ILE A 289 13.36 10.22 -8.65
C ILE A 289 14.44 9.44 -9.42
N ALA A 290 14.47 8.11 -9.23
CA ALA A 290 15.45 7.27 -9.89
C ALA A 290 15.35 7.37 -11.41
N GLY A 291 14.14 7.31 -11.97
CA GLY A 291 13.92 7.46 -13.40
C GLY A 291 14.34 8.84 -13.94
N GLN A 292 14.13 9.92 -13.19
CA GLN A 292 14.57 11.25 -13.57
C GLN A 292 16.11 11.36 -13.60
N VAL A 293 16.79 10.93 -12.55
CA VAL A 293 18.25 10.99 -12.44
C VAL A 293 18.91 10.15 -13.53
N LEU A 294 18.47 8.92 -13.73
CA LEU A 294 19.03 8.03 -14.75
C LEU A 294 18.87 8.58 -16.17
N ARG A 295 17.73 9.24 -16.48
CA ARG A 295 17.54 9.90 -17.79
C ARG A 295 18.45 11.11 -18.00
N MET A 296 18.74 11.90 -16.95
CA MET A 296 19.63 13.05 -17.06
C MET A 296 21.07 12.64 -17.29
N THR A 297 21.51 11.53 -16.68
CA THR A 297 22.90 11.04 -16.80
C THR A 297 23.14 10.18 -18.03
N SER A 298 22.09 9.70 -18.70
CA SER A 298 22.21 8.91 -19.93
C SER A 298 22.16 9.73 -21.22
N ARG A 299 22.00 11.05 -21.13
CA ARG A 299 22.17 11.94 -22.29
C ARG A 299 23.66 12.14 -22.55
N PRO A 300 24.13 11.89 -23.79
CA PRO A 300 25.53 12.10 -24.17
C PRO A 300 25.92 13.57 -24.10
#